data_ac2dd499f356444cb7f80c0678defa95
#
_entry.id   ac2dd499f356444cb7f80c0678defa95
#
_cell.length_a   1.000
_cell.length_b   1.000
_cell.length_c   1.000
_cell.angle_alpha   90.00
_cell.angle_beta   90.00
_cell.angle_gamma   90.00
#
_symmetry.space_group_name_H-M   'P 1'
#
loop_
_entity.id
_entity.type
_entity.pdbx_description
1 polymer ?
#
loop_
_entity_poly.entity_id
_entity_poly.type
_entity_poly.pdbx_seq_one_letter_code
_entity_poly.pdbx_strand_id
1 'polypeptide(L)'
;KTKHHDYFLEGKLAFLDTEGEWFLDTLTNELYFWPPDNGDPNDLSIRGKVQSYAFEISNSDHVQIKNIEFFGTTFNFSNCDYAVIENCNLWFPSCYKRMLGVVDNHPDMSLFSSSSNCLVYKCAFRYTDGSVLEMYSGNNTIEDCYFYHIDYTSTDLNGLMTTIQMGGSGNIFRRNTLHKLGASATLNPGDEALIELNDMYDSGYVQSDGAMVQCMVGQQPGVEIRYNWIHDTIKYGARFDGNGDGNNGLMHHNVIWNVQGGIMIKGYEHMLYNNTAFDNGDKNDIIIMIEQGGNEGTISRNNAANKIAGHRTGNYEDYPVPGIYDHNWNGYEMNIDIKEMLVDPENRDFRPIAGSALIDSGVAVQAVTDGYIGTAPDL
;
A
#
# COMPACT_ATOMS: atom_id res chain seq x y z
N LYS A 1 12.93 -0.44 11.88
CA LYS A 1 12.31 -1.77 12.00
C LYS A 1 13.10 -2.81 11.20
N THR A 2 13.12 -4.05 11.65
CA THR A 2 13.87 -5.12 10.99
C THR A 2 12.95 -5.92 10.09
N LYS A 3 13.42 -6.26 8.91
CA LYS A 3 12.70 -7.12 7.97
C LYS A 3 12.55 -8.54 8.56
N HIS A 4 11.36 -9.10 8.51
CA HIS A 4 11.09 -10.47 8.94
C HIS A 4 10.02 -11.13 8.07
N HIS A 5 9.93 -12.43 8.18
CA HIS A 5 8.85 -13.24 7.65
C HIS A 5 8.35 -14.11 8.78
N ASP A 6 7.13 -13.87 9.20
CA ASP A 6 6.49 -14.66 10.24
C ASP A 6 5.74 -15.85 9.64
N TYR A 7 5.53 -16.87 10.45
CA TYR A 7 4.74 -18.03 10.05
C TYR A 7 3.92 -18.52 11.24
N PHE A 8 2.84 -19.20 10.94
CA PHE A 8 2.03 -19.93 11.91
C PHE A 8 1.68 -21.31 11.33
N LEU A 9 1.25 -22.20 12.18
CA LEU A 9 0.91 -23.57 11.80
C LEU A 9 -0.61 -23.74 11.87
N GLU A 10 -1.19 -24.38 10.85
CA GLU A 10 -2.62 -24.64 10.78
C GLU A 10 -2.92 -26.00 10.15
N GLY A 11 -4.19 -26.40 10.10
CA GLY A 11 -4.65 -27.57 9.38
C GLY A 11 -4.50 -28.90 10.12
N LYS A 12 -4.24 -28.87 11.43
CA LYS A 12 -4.26 -30.06 12.29
C LYS A 12 -4.93 -29.77 13.64
N LEU A 13 -5.65 -30.70 14.17
CA LEU A 13 -6.27 -30.60 15.49
C LEU A 13 -5.24 -30.26 16.60
N ALA A 14 -4.01 -30.76 16.48
CA ALA A 14 -2.94 -30.47 17.44
C ALA A 14 -2.46 -29.02 17.49
N PHE A 15 -2.88 -28.21 16.55
CA PHE A 15 -2.57 -26.76 16.49
C PHE A 15 -3.72 -25.89 17.00
N LEU A 16 -4.77 -26.51 17.51
CA LEU A 16 -5.87 -25.84 18.19
C LEU A 16 -5.43 -25.61 19.65
N ASP A 17 -4.73 -24.51 19.91
CA ASP A 17 -4.06 -24.25 21.19
C ASP A 17 -4.42 -22.90 21.84
N THR A 18 -5.30 -22.11 21.20
CA THR A 18 -5.79 -20.85 21.76
C THR A 18 -7.28 -20.59 21.44
N GLU A 19 -7.89 -19.70 22.23
CA GLU A 19 -9.28 -19.30 22.04
C GLU A 19 -9.53 -18.65 20.65
N GLY A 20 -10.67 -18.98 20.06
CA GLY A 20 -11.08 -18.49 18.74
C GLY A 20 -10.61 -19.39 17.59
N GLU A 21 -9.73 -20.33 17.85
CA GLU A 21 -9.27 -21.27 16.83
C GLU A 21 -10.28 -22.38 16.55
N TRP A 22 -10.19 -22.93 15.36
CA TRP A 22 -11.04 -24.04 14.93
C TRP A 22 -10.31 -24.99 14.00
N PHE A 23 -10.75 -26.23 14.00
CA PHE A 23 -10.29 -27.28 13.09
C PHE A 23 -11.47 -28.09 12.58
N LEU A 24 -11.58 -28.23 11.26
CA LEU A 24 -12.56 -29.11 10.62
C LEU A 24 -11.87 -30.42 10.21
N ASP A 25 -12.24 -31.52 10.84
CA ASP A 25 -11.86 -32.83 10.37
C ASP A 25 -12.76 -33.23 9.19
N THR A 26 -12.19 -33.18 8.00
CA THR A 26 -12.93 -33.50 6.76
C THR A 26 -13.19 -35.01 6.55
N LEU A 27 -12.58 -35.86 7.33
CA LEU A 27 -12.83 -37.31 7.28
C LEU A 27 -14.05 -37.69 8.08
N THR A 28 -14.25 -37.06 9.24
CA THR A 28 -15.40 -37.27 10.12
C THR A 28 -16.49 -36.27 9.98
N ASN A 29 -16.22 -35.14 9.34
CA ASN A 29 -17.06 -33.91 9.27
C ASN A 29 -17.35 -33.31 10.65
N GLU A 30 -16.40 -33.43 11.57
CA GLU A 30 -16.49 -32.85 12.89
C GLU A 30 -15.75 -31.52 12.94
N LEU A 31 -16.42 -30.50 13.47
CA LEU A 31 -15.83 -29.18 13.72
C LEU A 31 -15.38 -29.10 15.19
N TYR A 32 -14.10 -28.96 15.41
CA TYR A 32 -13.50 -28.63 16.69
C TYR A 32 -13.31 -27.15 16.79
N PHE A 33 -13.78 -26.54 17.86
CA PHE A 33 -13.70 -25.11 18.06
C PHE A 33 -13.39 -24.83 19.53
N TRP A 34 -12.41 -23.97 19.77
CA TRP A 34 -12.11 -23.46 21.10
C TRP A 34 -12.84 -22.13 21.30
N PRO A 35 -14.00 -22.12 21.95
CA PRO A 35 -14.80 -20.92 22.07
C PRO A 35 -14.14 -19.89 22.99
N PRO A 36 -14.39 -18.59 22.77
CA PRO A 36 -13.95 -17.55 23.68
C PRO A 36 -14.49 -17.77 25.10
N ASP A 37 -13.70 -17.37 26.10
CA ASP A 37 -14.05 -17.48 27.52
C ASP A 37 -14.38 -18.93 27.99
N ASN A 38 -13.89 -19.95 27.30
CA ASN A 38 -14.22 -21.36 27.53
C ASN A 38 -15.74 -21.63 27.59
N GLY A 39 -16.51 -20.85 26.83
CA GLY A 39 -17.98 -21.01 26.73
C GLY A 39 -18.40 -22.30 26.04
N ASP A 40 -19.69 -22.61 26.08
CA ASP A 40 -20.25 -23.69 25.28
C ASP A 40 -20.43 -23.23 23.81
N PRO A 41 -19.80 -23.89 22.82
CA PRO A 41 -19.98 -23.52 21.42
C PRO A 41 -21.43 -23.58 20.94
N ASN A 42 -22.29 -24.38 21.61
CA ASN A 42 -23.72 -24.45 21.29
C ASN A 42 -24.51 -23.18 21.66
N ASP A 43 -23.96 -22.36 22.54
CA ASP A 43 -24.55 -21.07 22.91
C ASP A 43 -24.13 -19.93 21.93
N LEU A 44 -23.26 -20.21 20.98
CA LEU A 44 -22.70 -19.24 20.04
C LEU A 44 -23.37 -19.32 18.67
N SER A 45 -23.45 -18.17 18.01
CA SER A 45 -23.85 -18.12 16.59
C SER A 45 -22.65 -18.37 15.69
N ILE A 46 -22.43 -19.62 15.31
CA ILE A 46 -21.36 -20.02 14.40
C ILE A 46 -21.87 -19.98 12.96
N ARG A 47 -21.14 -19.27 12.10
CA ARG A 47 -21.48 -19.14 10.67
C ARG A 47 -20.33 -19.63 9.82
N GLY A 48 -20.64 -20.37 8.76
CA GLY A 48 -19.68 -20.85 7.76
C GLY A 48 -19.94 -20.22 6.40
N LYS A 49 -18.86 -19.90 5.68
CA LYS A 49 -18.95 -19.45 4.29
C LYS A 49 -19.40 -20.60 3.41
N VAL A 50 -20.43 -20.40 2.62
CA VAL A 50 -20.99 -21.42 1.71
C VAL A 50 -20.86 -21.05 0.23
N GLN A 51 -20.59 -19.77 -0.06
CA GLN A 51 -20.39 -19.29 -1.43
C GLN A 51 -19.41 -18.12 -1.44
N SER A 52 -18.65 -17.99 -2.52
CA SER A 52 -17.68 -16.90 -2.67
C SER A 52 -18.37 -15.58 -3.00
N TYR A 53 -19.29 -15.59 -3.94
CA TYR A 53 -19.92 -14.38 -4.45
C TYR A 53 -21.41 -14.33 -4.12
N ALA A 54 -21.85 -13.20 -3.55
CA ALA A 54 -23.26 -12.85 -3.42
C ALA A 54 -23.80 -12.30 -4.73
N PHE A 55 -22.94 -11.66 -5.51
CA PHE A 55 -23.27 -11.12 -6.84
C PHE A 55 -22.21 -11.54 -7.83
N GLU A 56 -22.63 -12.27 -8.85
CA GLU A 56 -21.88 -12.58 -10.05
C GLU A 56 -22.58 -11.90 -11.22
N ILE A 57 -21.98 -10.87 -11.78
CA ILE A 57 -22.57 -10.02 -12.78
C ILE A 57 -21.67 -10.01 -14.01
N SER A 58 -22.25 -10.27 -15.17
CA SER A 58 -21.51 -10.29 -16.43
C SER A 58 -22.27 -9.58 -17.54
N ASN A 59 -21.51 -8.95 -18.45
CA ASN A 59 -22.02 -8.28 -19.64
C ASN A 59 -23.15 -7.28 -19.33
N SER A 60 -23.00 -6.52 -18.24
CA SER A 60 -24.04 -5.60 -17.77
C SER A 60 -23.39 -4.31 -17.24
N ASP A 61 -23.56 -3.24 -18.01
CA ASP A 61 -23.02 -1.93 -17.66
C ASP A 61 -23.91 -1.18 -16.66
N HIS A 62 -23.32 -0.18 -15.99
CA HIS A 62 -24.02 0.73 -15.09
C HIS A 62 -24.73 0.06 -13.88
N VAL A 63 -24.31 -1.14 -13.50
CA VAL A 63 -24.86 -1.82 -12.33
C VAL A 63 -24.38 -1.12 -11.06
N GLN A 64 -25.29 -0.92 -10.11
CA GLN A 64 -24.97 -0.27 -8.83
C GLN A 64 -25.37 -1.17 -7.67
N ILE A 65 -24.42 -1.44 -6.78
CA ILE A 65 -24.66 -2.13 -5.50
C ILE A 65 -24.38 -1.12 -4.39
N LYS A 66 -25.40 -0.79 -3.59
CA LYS A 66 -25.29 0.25 -2.56
C LYS A 66 -25.89 -0.17 -1.24
N ASN A 67 -25.28 0.27 -0.14
CA ASN A 67 -25.78 0.11 1.22
C ASN A 67 -26.01 -1.37 1.61
N ILE A 68 -25.13 -2.25 1.16
CA ILE A 68 -25.19 -3.68 1.47
C ILE A 68 -24.13 -4.04 2.51
N GLU A 69 -24.51 -4.88 3.46
CA GLU A 69 -23.57 -5.56 4.33
C GLU A 69 -23.33 -6.98 3.83
N PHE A 70 -22.10 -7.28 3.44
CA PHE A 70 -21.66 -8.60 3.04
C PHE A 70 -21.03 -9.31 4.24
N PHE A 71 -21.31 -10.58 4.42
CA PHE A 71 -20.68 -11.40 5.45
C PHE A 71 -20.24 -12.75 4.87
N GLY A 72 -18.93 -12.98 4.85
CA GLY A 72 -18.35 -14.21 4.30
C GLY A 72 -18.50 -14.37 2.79
N THR A 73 -18.80 -13.30 2.08
CA THR A 73 -19.03 -13.30 0.62
C THR A 73 -18.65 -11.94 0.03
N THR A 74 -18.55 -11.86 -1.29
CA THR A 74 -18.22 -10.64 -2.00
C THR A 74 -18.93 -10.55 -3.37
N PHE A 75 -18.35 -9.85 -4.32
CA PHE A 75 -18.89 -9.63 -5.67
C PHE A 75 -17.85 -9.93 -6.75
N ASN A 76 -18.36 -10.30 -7.93
CA ASN A 76 -17.56 -10.46 -9.15
C ASN A 76 -18.28 -9.79 -10.31
N PHE A 77 -17.60 -8.84 -10.97
CA PHE A 77 -18.03 -8.19 -12.20
C PHE A 77 -17.12 -8.61 -13.34
N SER A 78 -17.73 -9.05 -14.44
CA SER A 78 -17.00 -9.46 -15.64
C SER A 78 -17.59 -8.81 -16.88
N ASN A 79 -16.80 -8.03 -17.59
CA ASN A 79 -17.23 -7.26 -18.76
C ASN A 79 -18.42 -6.33 -18.42
N CYS A 80 -18.22 -5.48 -17.39
CA CYS A 80 -19.24 -4.59 -16.84
C CYS A 80 -18.65 -3.20 -16.63
N ASP A 81 -18.82 -2.31 -17.59
CA ASP A 81 -18.33 -0.93 -17.45
C ASP A 81 -19.27 -0.08 -16.58
N TYR A 82 -18.72 0.97 -15.97
CA TYR A 82 -19.43 1.92 -15.14
C TYR A 82 -20.15 1.30 -13.93
N ALA A 83 -19.67 0.16 -13.44
CA ALA A 83 -20.21 -0.44 -12.23
C ALA A 83 -19.87 0.40 -10.98
N VAL A 84 -20.77 0.44 -10.02
CA VAL A 84 -20.60 1.21 -8.77
C VAL A 84 -20.87 0.33 -7.56
N ILE A 85 -19.89 0.26 -6.65
CA ILE A 85 -20.04 -0.30 -5.30
C ILE A 85 -19.94 0.86 -4.32
N GLU A 86 -21.00 1.18 -3.61
CA GLU A 86 -21.06 2.37 -2.77
C GLU A 86 -21.64 2.07 -1.38
N ASN A 87 -20.96 2.60 -0.34
CA ASN A 87 -21.41 2.52 1.04
C ASN A 87 -21.70 1.07 1.50
N CYS A 88 -20.82 0.14 1.15
CA CYS A 88 -20.94 -1.27 1.49
C CYS A 88 -19.92 -1.65 2.58
N ASN A 89 -20.33 -2.53 3.49
CA ASN A 89 -19.43 -3.15 4.46
C ASN A 89 -19.22 -4.61 4.08
N LEU A 90 -17.97 -5.01 3.94
CA LEU A 90 -17.60 -6.38 3.58
C LEU A 90 -16.78 -7.00 4.72
N TRP A 91 -17.37 -7.97 5.41
CA TRP A 91 -16.75 -8.75 6.46
C TRP A 91 -16.36 -10.12 5.92
N PHE A 92 -15.08 -10.47 6.05
CA PHE A 92 -14.53 -11.74 5.56
C PHE A 92 -14.80 -11.98 4.05
N PRO A 93 -14.60 -10.98 3.19
CA PRO A 93 -15.01 -11.09 1.79
C PRO A 93 -14.19 -12.12 1.02
N SER A 94 -12.91 -12.31 1.33
CA SER A 94 -12.02 -13.25 0.64
C SER A 94 -11.40 -14.30 1.56
N CYS A 95 -12.18 -14.86 2.46
CA CYS A 95 -11.75 -15.97 3.30
C CYS A 95 -11.98 -17.31 2.60
N TYR A 96 -11.02 -18.21 2.69
CA TYR A 96 -11.06 -19.49 2.01
C TYR A 96 -10.47 -20.60 2.89
N LYS A 97 -10.85 -21.83 2.61
CA LYS A 97 -10.21 -22.98 3.23
C LYS A 97 -8.83 -23.17 2.62
N ARG A 98 -7.80 -23.01 3.43
CA ARG A 98 -6.44 -23.29 2.99
C ARG A 98 -6.14 -24.75 3.04
N MET A 99 -5.28 -25.16 2.15
CA MET A 99 -4.75 -26.51 2.12
C MET A 99 -3.22 -26.44 2.10
N LEU A 100 -2.61 -27.05 3.09
CA LEU A 100 -1.17 -27.16 3.17
C LEU A 100 -0.59 -27.78 1.90
N GLY A 101 0.41 -27.13 1.33
CA GLY A 101 1.11 -27.59 0.14
C GLY A 101 0.35 -27.45 -1.17
N VAL A 102 -0.80 -26.79 -1.18
CA VAL A 102 -1.48 -26.40 -2.41
C VAL A 102 -1.02 -24.98 -2.75
N VAL A 103 -0.15 -24.89 -3.72
CA VAL A 103 0.34 -23.64 -4.29
C VAL A 103 -0.71 -23.11 -5.26
N ASP A 104 -0.84 -21.80 -5.38
CA ASP A 104 -1.78 -21.11 -6.28
C ASP A 104 -3.28 -21.28 -5.93
N ASN A 105 -3.59 -21.78 -4.73
CA ASN A 105 -4.95 -21.86 -4.26
C ASN A 105 -5.23 -20.68 -3.30
N HIS A 106 -5.64 -19.57 -3.86
CA HIS A 106 -5.97 -18.36 -3.13
C HIS A 106 -7.48 -18.17 -2.95
N PRO A 107 -7.91 -17.38 -1.98
CA PRO A 107 -9.33 -17.05 -1.82
C PRO A 107 -9.89 -16.31 -3.04
N ASP A 108 -11.14 -16.58 -3.37
CA ASP A 108 -11.89 -15.71 -4.26
C ASP A 108 -12.07 -14.34 -3.59
N MET A 109 -11.78 -13.28 -4.32
CA MET A 109 -11.78 -11.91 -3.82
C MET A 109 -12.77 -11.03 -4.57
N SER A 110 -12.96 -9.80 -4.14
CA SER A 110 -13.73 -8.81 -4.88
C SER A 110 -13.05 -8.54 -6.22
N LEU A 111 -13.77 -8.69 -7.31
CA LEU A 111 -13.18 -8.71 -8.64
C LEU A 111 -13.93 -7.84 -9.65
N PHE A 112 -13.16 -7.09 -10.44
CA PHE A 112 -13.60 -6.47 -11.69
C PHE A 112 -12.68 -6.95 -12.81
N SER A 113 -13.15 -7.85 -13.64
CA SER A 113 -12.41 -8.32 -14.81
C SER A 113 -12.99 -7.73 -16.10
N SER A 114 -12.13 -7.25 -16.99
CA SER A 114 -12.53 -6.59 -18.23
C SER A 114 -13.61 -5.51 -18.04
N SER A 115 -13.51 -4.76 -16.93
CA SER A 115 -14.51 -3.77 -16.50
C SER A 115 -13.82 -2.44 -16.21
N SER A 116 -14.15 -1.42 -16.99
CA SER A 116 -13.53 -0.09 -16.91
C SER A 116 -14.50 0.97 -16.39
N ASN A 117 -13.95 2.11 -15.96
CA ASN A 117 -14.72 3.25 -15.44
C ASN A 117 -15.57 2.88 -14.21
N CYS A 118 -15.16 1.87 -13.46
CA CYS A 118 -15.87 1.41 -12.27
C CYS A 118 -15.46 2.22 -11.05
N LEU A 119 -16.36 2.32 -10.08
CA LEU A 119 -16.18 3.07 -8.85
C LEU A 119 -16.44 2.19 -7.62
N VAL A 120 -15.46 2.12 -6.72
CA VAL A 120 -15.62 1.59 -5.37
C VAL A 120 -15.51 2.79 -4.42
N TYR A 121 -16.61 3.13 -3.74
CA TYR A 121 -16.74 4.37 -3.00
C TYR A 121 -17.33 4.17 -1.60
N LYS A 122 -16.67 4.74 -0.60
CA LYS A 122 -17.12 4.68 0.81
C LYS A 122 -17.39 3.26 1.30
N CYS A 123 -16.59 2.30 0.86
CA CYS A 123 -16.71 0.92 1.28
C CYS A 123 -15.70 0.57 2.36
N ALA A 124 -16.04 -0.40 3.20
CA ALA A 124 -15.14 -0.93 4.19
C ALA A 124 -14.94 -2.43 3.99
N PHE A 125 -13.69 -2.83 3.81
CA PHE A 125 -13.26 -4.21 3.66
C PHE A 125 -12.52 -4.65 4.91
N ARG A 126 -12.91 -5.78 5.51
CA ARG A 126 -12.34 -6.23 6.78
C ARG A 126 -12.12 -7.72 6.80
N TYR A 127 -10.96 -8.12 7.32
CA TYR A 127 -10.59 -9.50 7.61
C TYR A 127 -10.58 -10.40 6.38
N THR A 128 -9.51 -10.33 5.60
CA THR A 128 -9.29 -11.24 4.49
C THR A 128 -8.09 -12.14 4.73
N ASP A 129 -8.13 -13.34 4.18
CA ASP A 129 -7.01 -14.26 4.15
C ASP A 129 -5.97 -13.86 3.09
N GLY A 130 -6.41 -13.49 1.93
CA GLY A 130 -5.60 -13.06 0.80
C GLY A 130 -5.95 -11.67 0.33
N SER A 131 -5.62 -11.38 -0.91
CA SER A 131 -5.95 -10.14 -1.59
C SER A 131 -7.44 -9.79 -1.46
N VAL A 132 -7.74 -8.51 -1.38
CA VAL A 132 -9.12 -8.07 -1.12
C VAL A 132 -9.86 -7.63 -2.37
N LEU A 133 -9.15 -7.00 -3.30
CA LEU A 133 -9.76 -6.39 -4.47
C LEU A 133 -8.80 -6.41 -5.66
N GLU A 134 -9.29 -6.88 -6.78
CA GLU A 134 -8.58 -6.83 -8.06
C GLU A 134 -9.44 -6.16 -9.14
N MET A 135 -8.82 -5.26 -9.90
CA MET A 135 -9.43 -4.54 -11.01
C MET A 135 -8.47 -4.61 -12.21
N TYR A 136 -8.81 -5.36 -13.25
CA TYR A 136 -7.90 -5.66 -14.36
C TYR A 136 -8.07 -4.77 -15.60
N SER A 137 -8.77 -3.66 -15.49
CA SER A 137 -8.95 -2.69 -16.58
C SER A 137 -8.66 -1.28 -16.10
N GLY A 138 -8.60 -0.33 -17.02
CA GLY A 138 -8.25 1.06 -16.72
C GLY A 138 -9.42 1.95 -16.33
N ASN A 139 -9.08 3.19 -15.96
CA ASN A 139 -10.00 4.25 -15.57
C ASN A 139 -10.92 3.90 -14.39
N ASN A 140 -10.49 3.00 -13.52
CA ASN A 140 -11.23 2.64 -12.32
C ASN A 140 -10.83 3.52 -11.14
N THR A 141 -11.78 3.75 -10.23
CA THR A 141 -11.55 4.58 -9.03
C THR A 141 -11.88 3.81 -7.76
N ILE A 142 -10.97 3.83 -6.80
CA ILE A 142 -11.19 3.40 -5.42
C ILE A 142 -11.02 4.62 -4.53
N GLU A 143 -12.09 5.02 -3.84
CA GLU A 143 -12.13 6.31 -3.18
C GLU A 143 -12.90 6.27 -1.84
N ASP A 144 -12.37 6.99 -0.84
CA ASP A 144 -12.96 7.10 0.51
C ASP A 144 -13.24 5.73 1.18
N CYS A 145 -12.42 4.72 0.88
CA CYS A 145 -12.57 3.36 1.38
C CYS A 145 -11.67 3.07 2.59
N TYR A 146 -12.08 2.11 3.40
CA TYR A 146 -11.34 1.62 4.55
C TYR A 146 -10.99 0.14 4.38
N PHE A 147 -9.70 -0.18 4.45
CA PHE A 147 -9.16 -1.54 4.36
C PHE A 147 -8.52 -1.89 5.69
N TYR A 148 -9.03 -2.91 6.37
CA TYR A 148 -8.59 -3.27 7.70
C TYR A 148 -8.37 -4.76 7.87
N HIS A 149 -7.19 -5.12 8.36
CA HIS A 149 -6.82 -6.51 8.63
C HIS A 149 -6.95 -7.39 7.38
N ILE A 150 -6.26 -6.94 6.33
CA ILE A 150 -6.35 -7.52 5.00
C ILE A 150 -5.10 -8.36 4.74
N ASP A 151 -5.28 -9.45 4.01
CA ASP A 151 -4.19 -10.29 3.52
C ASP A 151 -3.31 -10.82 4.67
N TYR A 152 -3.97 -11.21 5.73
CA TYR A 152 -3.30 -11.55 6.99
C TYR A 152 -2.59 -12.89 6.95
N THR A 153 -3.02 -13.77 6.08
CA THR A 153 -2.57 -15.16 6.03
C THR A 153 -2.14 -15.61 4.64
N SER A 154 -1.87 -14.70 3.73
CA SER A 154 -1.57 -14.93 2.32
C SER A 154 -0.23 -15.63 2.09
N THR A 155 -0.10 -16.83 2.58
CA THR A 155 1.13 -17.61 2.53
C THR A 155 1.16 -18.61 1.38
N ASP A 156 0.09 -18.70 0.61
CA ASP A 156 -0.10 -19.76 -0.37
C ASP A 156 0.34 -19.38 -1.78
N LEU A 157 0.71 -18.12 -2.01
CA LEU A 157 1.05 -17.61 -3.33
C LEU A 157 2.54 -17.47 -3.55
N ASN A 158 2.96 -17.75 -4.77
CA ASN A 158 4.32 -17.53 -5.19
C ASN A 158 4.57 -16.06 -5.56
N GLY A 159 5.73 -15.55 -5.22
CA GLY A 159 6.18 -14.24 -5.67
C GLY A 159 5.77 -13.09 -4.76
N LEU A 160 5.73 -11.92 -5.33
CA LEU A 160 5.34 -10.69 -4.66
C LEU A 160 3.82 -10.57 -4.65
N MET A 161 3.25 -10.75 -3.47
CA MET A 161 1.80 -10.70 -3.29
C MET A 161 1.32 -9.27 -3.12
N THR A 162 0.16 -8.99 -3.66
CA THR A 162 -0.43 -7.65 -3.68
C THR A 162 -1.80 -7.68 -3.02
N THR A 163 -2.00 -6.86 -2.02
CA THR A 163 -3.28 -6.77 -1.28
C THR A 163 -4.39 -6.16 -2.13
N ILE A 164 -4.06 -5.11 -2.89
CA ILE A 164 -4.96 -4.46 -3.85
C ILE A 164 -4.23 -4.35 -5.18
N GLN A 165 -4.76 -5.02 -6.19
CA GLN A 165 -4.23 -5.02 -7.55
C GLN A 165 -5.12 -4.21 -8.48
N MET A 166 -4.56 -3.16 -9.07
CA MET A 166 -5.21 -2.45 -10.17
C MET A 166 -4.38 -2.64 -11.44
N GLY A 167 -5.01 -3.12 -12.49
CA GLY A 167 -4.40 -3.25 -13.81
C GLY A 167 -4.90 -2.19 -14.78
N GLY A 168 -4.34 -2.16 -15.99
CA GLY A 168 -4.68 -1.15 -16.98
C GLY A 168 -4.15 0.23 -16.65
N SER A 169 -4.63 1.24 -17.36
CA SER A 169 -4.11 2.62 -17.33
C SER A 169 -5.14 3.59 -16.75
N GLY A 170 -4.65 4.66 -16.13
CA GLY A 170 -5.47 5.79 -15.67
C GLY A 170 -6.33 5.51 -14.44
N ASN A 171 -5.97 4.55 -13.61
CA ASN A 171 -6.67 4.25 -12.37
C ASN A 171 -6.42 5.33 -11.31
N ILE A 172 -7.40 5.52 -10.42
CA ILE A 172 -7.33 6.48 -9.30
C ILE A 172 -7.52 5.74 -7.98
N PHE A 173 -6.57 5.92 -7.07
CA PHE A 173 -6.64 5.42 -5.70
C PHE A 173 -6.49 6.59 -4.73
N ARG A 174 -7.57 7.07 -4.14
CA ARG A 174 -7.53 8.32 -3.35
C ARG A 174 -8.39 8.33 -2.10
N ARG A 175 -7.92 9.05 -1.08
CA ARG A 175 -8.60 9.25 0.21
C ARG A 175 -8.98 7.94 0.90
N ASN A 176 -8.17 6.91 0.72
CA ASN A 176 -8.39 5.62 1.37
C ASN A 176 -7.55 5.51 2.65
N THR A 177 -8.04 4.74 3.60
CA THR A 177 -7.27 4.35 4.78
C THR A 177 -6.98 2.85 4.71
N LEU A 178 -5.69 2.50 4.83
CA LEU A 178 -5.20 1.13 4.81
C LEU A 178 -4.48 0.83 6.13
N HIS A 179 -5.02 -0.10 6.90
CA HIS A 179 -4.54 -0.41 8.24
C HIS A 179 -4.49 -1.91 8.50
N LYS A 180 -3.37 -2.41 9.03
CA LYS A 180 -3.12 -3.83 9.33
C LYS A 180 -3.18 -4.72 8.09
N LEU A 181 -2.11 -4.69 7.30
CA LEU A 181 -2.01 -5.45 6.07
C LEU A 181 -0.87 -6.45 6.14
N GLY A 182 -1.07 -7.65 5.61
CA GLY A 182 -0.14 -8.77 5.78
C GLY A 182 0.85 -8.96 4.63
N ALA A 183 0.43 -8.73 3.40
CA ALA A 183 1.18 -9.09 2.18
C ALA A 183 2.46 -8.29 1.90
N SER A 184 3.21 -8.73 0.91
CA SER A 184 4.44 -8.11 0.44
C SER A 184 4.23 -6.71 -0.11
N ALA A 185 3.43 -6.56 -1.17
CA ALA A 185 3.04 -5.27 -1.73
C ALA A 185 1.61 -4.95 -1.30
N THR A 186 1.38 -3.72 -0.88
CA THR A 186 0.04 -3.35 -0.46
C THR A 186 -0.81 -2.93 -1.65
N LEU A 187 -0.37 -1.92 -2.39
CA LEU A 187 -1.04 -1.42 -3.58
C LEU A 187 -0.12 -1.55 -4.80
N ASN A 188 -0.63 -2.20 -5.84
CA ASN A 188 -0.10 -2.13 -7.19
C ASN A 188 -1.13 -1.36 -8.04
N PRO A 189 -0.83 -0.14 -8.51
CA PRO A 189 -1.86 0.78 -8.99
C PRO A 189 -2.19 0.67 -10.48
N GLY A 190 -1.42 -0.09 -11.27
CA GLY A 190 -1.53 -0.08 -12.74
C GLY A 190 -0.71 1.04 -13.39
N ASP A 191 -0.92 1.22 -14.68
CA ASP A 191 -0.18 2.19 -15.50
C ASP A 191 -0.81 3.58 -15.41
N GLU A 192 -0.01 4.66 -15.52
CA GLU A 192 -0.49 6.04 -15.52
C GLU A 192 -1.47 6.35 -14.37
N ALA A 193 -1.28 5.71 -13.23
CA ALA A 193 -2.21 5.80 -12.11
C ALA A 193 -1.97 7.04 -11.25
N LEU A 194 -3.04 7.54 -10.63
CA LEU A 194 -3.00 8.58 -9.61
C LEU A 194 -3.25 8.00 -8.23
N ILE A 195 -2.27 8.14 -7.33
CA ILE A 195 -2.37 7.70 -5.93
C ILE A 195 -2.24 8.93 -5.02
N GLU A 196 -3.33 9.36 -4.40
CA GLU A 196 -3.33 10.61 -3.64
C GLU A 196 -4.16 10.59 -2.37
N LEU A 197 -3.73 11.39 -1.38
CA LEU A 197 -4.49 11.67 -0.15
C LEU A 197 -4.85 10.41 0.65
N ASN A 198 -4.04 9.36 0.59
CA ASN A 198 -4.26 8.15 1.35
C ASN A 198 -3.49 8.17 2.68
N ASP A 199 -4.03 7.49 3.69
CA ASP A 199 -3.37 7.18 4.96
C ASP A 199 -3.11 5.67 5.04
N MET A 200 -1.82 5.26 5.01
CA MET A 200 -1.42 3.85 4.89
C MET A 200 -0.45 3.50 6.02
N TYR A 201 -0.83 2.58 6.91
CA TYR A 201 0.00 2.30 8.08
C TYR A 201 -0.19 0.91 8.66
N ASP A 202 0.72 0.55 9.56
CA ASP A 202 0.70 -0.67 10.38
C ASP A 202 0.58 -1.93 9.53
N SER A 203 1.59 -2.18 8.68
CA SER A 203 1.57 -3.25 7.69
C SER A 203 2.84 -4.11 7.73
N GLY A 204 2.80 -5.25 7.04
CA GLY A 204 3.92 -6.20 6.97
C GLY A 204 3.86 -7.29 8.04
N TYR A 205 2.67 -7.65 8.50
CA TYR A 205 2.51 -8.63 9.57
C TYR A 205 3.06 -10.02 9.24
N VAL A 206 2.83 -10.48 8.03
CA VAL A 206 3.25 -11.82 7.61
C VAL A 206 4.49 -11.74 6.75
N GLN A 207 4.55 -10.80 5.85
CA GLN A 207 5.65 -10.63 4.94
C GLN A 207 6.05 -9.16 4.79
N SER A 208 7.31 -8.86 5.00
CA SER A 208 7.84 -7.49 5.03
C SER A 208 8.53 -7.05 3.74
N ASP A 209 8.58 -7.88 2.70
CA ASP A 209 9.10 -7.43 1.39
C ASP A 209 8.12 -6.48 0.70
N GLY A 210 8.58 -5.73 -0.30
CA GLY A 210 7.75 -4.79 -1.03
C GLY A 210 7.60 -3.42 -0.36
N ALA A 211 6.58 -2.70 -0.78
CA ALA A 211 6.25 -1.36 -0.32
C ALA A 211 4.74 -1.19 -0.14
N MET A 212 4.35 -0.13 0.56
CA MET A 212 2.93 0.24 0.66
C MET A 212 2.38 0.62 -0.72
N VAL A 213 3.15 1.39 -1.51
CA VAL A 213 2.85 1.61 -2.92
C VAL A 213 4.00 1.04 -3.74
N GLN A 214 3.71 0.03 -4.55
CA GLN A 214 4.68 -0.71 -5.34
C GLN A 214 4.39 -0.58 -6.83
N CYS A 215 5.21 0.18 -7.55
CA CYS A 215 5.12 0.29 -9.00
C CYS A 215 6.26 -0.48 -9.66
N MET A 216 5.92 -1.51 -10.43
CA MET A 216 6.89 -2.30 -11.20
C MET A 216 7.27 -1.59 -12.51
N VAL A 217 8.30 -2.05 -13.17
CA VAL A 217 8.93 -1.43 -14.34
C VAL A 217 7.93 -0.88 -15.37
N GLY A 218 6.99 -1.71 -15.82
CA GLY A 218 6.05 -1.32 -16.86
C GLY A 218 4.95 -0.34 -16.41
N GLN A 219 4.82 -0.12 -15.09
CA GLN A 219 3.77 0.70 -14.50
C GLN A 219 4.22 2.12 -14.13
N GLN A 220 5.52 2.39 -14.21
CA GLN A 220 6.09 3.65 -13.72
C GLN A 220 5.84 4.85 -14.63
N PRO A 221 5.84 4.73 -15.97
CA PRO A 221 5.60 5.87 -16.83
C PRO A 221 4.22 6.49 -16.56
N GLY A 222 4.20 7.81 -16.28
CA GLY A 222 2.97 8.56 -16.05
C GLY A 222 2.28 8.32 -14.70
N VAL A 223 2.80 7.44 -13.85
CA VAL A 223 2.29 7.28 -12.48
C VAL A 223 2.58 8.54 -11.67
N GLU A 224 1.61 8.99 -10.90
CA GLU A 224 1.74 10.09 -9.95
C GLU A 224 1.33 9.65 -8.54
N ILE A 225 2.27 9.74 -7.58
CA ILE A 225 2.07 9.41 -6.17
C ILE A 225 2.23 10.69 -5.36
N ARG A 226 1.14 11.21 -4.77
CA ARG A 226 1.17 12.53 -4.12
C ARG A 226 0.28 12.65 -2.90
N TYR A 227 0.65 13.53 -1.98
CA TYR A 227 -0.14 13.89 -0.79
C TYR A 227 -0.55 12.68 0.07
N ASN A 228 0.22 11.60 0.08
CA ASN A 228 -0.05 10.44 0.91
C ASN A 228 0.69 10.54 2.23
N TRP A 229 0.09 10.01 3.28
CA TRP A 229 0.75 9.66 4.52
C TRP A 229 1.01 8.16 4.54
N ILE A 230 2.28 7.77 4.74
CA ILE A 230 2.68 6.36 4.80
C ILE A 230 3.57 6.17 6.01
N HIS A 231 3.13 5.34 6.97
CA HIS A 231 3.84 5.29 8.23
C HIS A 231 3.67 3.98 9.01
N ASP A 232 4.45 3.85 10.08
CA ASP A 232 4.36 2.77 11.07
C ASP A 232 4.37 1.35 10.47
N THR A 233 5.19 1.11 9.44
CA THR A 233 5.29 -0.20 8.80
C THR A 233 6.72 -0.72 8.77
N ILE A 234 6.87 -2.05 8.66
CA ILE A 234 8.18 -2.70 8.45
C ILE A 234 8.54 -2.84 6.97
N LYS A 235 7.76 -2.23 6.07
CA LYS A 235 7.96 -2.19 4.62
C LYS A 235 8.62 -0.88 4.19
N TYR A 236 8.93 -0.77 2.91
CA TYR A 236 9.18 0.52 2.30
C TYR A 236 7.87 1.32 2.19
N GLY A 237 7.96 2.64 2.21
CA GLY A 237 6.82 3.51 1.97
C GLY A 237 6.33 3.43 0.53
N ALA A 238 7.09 3.99 -0.40
CA ALA A 238 6.78 3.95 -1.83
C ALA A 238 8.00 3.55 -2.66
N ARG A 239 7.78 2.76 -3.72
CA ARG A 239 8.87 2.29 -4.57
C ARG A 239 8.52 2.38 -6.05
N PHE A 240 9.44 2.94 -6.82
CA PHE A 240 9.61 2.59 -8.23
C PHE A 240 10.62 1.45 -8.27
N ASP A 241 10.14 0.24 -8.53
CA ASP A 241 10.92 -0.99 -8.38
C ASP A 241 11.00 -1.78 -9.69
N GLY A 242 11.86 -2.76 -9.72
CA GLY A 242 12.13 -3.62 -10.87
C GLY A 242 13.62 -3.82 -11.07
N ASN A 243 14.03 -4.17 -12.29
CA ASN A 243 15.43 -4.43 -12.63
C ASN A 243 16.20 -3.18 -13.05
N GLY A 244 15.63 -2.00 -12.86
CA GLY A 244 16.25 -0.72 -13.20
C GLY A 244 15.88 -0.16 -14.58
N ASP A 245 14.95 -0.78 -15.29
CA ASP A 245 14.49 -0.32 -16.62
C ASP A 245 13.26 0.61 -16.55
N GLY A 246 12.71 0.87 -15.35
CA GLY A 246 11.58 1.76 -15.16
C GLY A 246 11.95 3.24 -15.31
N ASN A 247 10.97 4.06 -15.69
CA ASN A 247 11.20 5.48 -15.91
C ASN A 247 9.95 6.36 -15.76
N ASN A 248 10.15 7.68 -15.80
CA ASN A 248 9.11 8.70 -15.93
C ASN A 248 7.98 8.61 -14.88
N GLY A 249 8.26 8.10 -13.70
CA GLY A 249 7.31 8.18 -12.58
C GLY A 249 7.51 9.46 -11.78
N LEU A 250 6.44 9.97 -11.19
CA LEU A 250 6.40 11.19 -10.40
C LEU A 250 5.97 10.90 -8.96
N MET A 251 6.77 11.32 -7.98
CA MET A 251 6.40 11.30 -6.55
C MET A 251 6.56 12.68 -5.94
N HIS A 252 5.50 13.24 -5.33
CA HIS A 252 5.61 14.54 -4.68
C HIS A 252 4.65 14.75 -3.52
N HIS A 253 5.03 15.63 -2.60
CA HIS A 253 4.22 16.02 -1.43
C HIS A 253 3.73 14.83 -0.58
N ASN A 254 4.49 13.75 -0.52
CA ASN A 254 4.20 12.66 0.40
C ASN A 254 4.94 12.86 1.72
N VAL A 255 4.33 12.44 2.83
CA VAL A 255 4.98 12.38 4.14
C VAL A 255 5.12 10.91 4.54
N ILE A 256 6.36 10.46 4.76
CA ILE A 256 6.67 9.06 5.04
C ILE A 256 7.56 8.96 6.29
N TRP A 257 7.08 8.26 7.32
CA TRP A 257 7.84 8.14 8.58
C TRP A 257 7.67 6.79 9.25
N ASN A 258 8.65 6.42 10.08
CA ASN A 258 8.66 5.19 10.87
C ASN A 258 8.39 3.93 10.03
N VAL A 259 8.98 3.85 8.84
CA VAL A 259 8.93 2.69 7.93
C VAL A 259 10.32 2.04 7.81
N GLN A 260 10.46 0.95 7.07
CA GLN A 260 11.78 0.31 6.88
C GLN A 260 12.75 1.21 6.10
N GLY A 261 12.28 1.83 5.03
CA GLY A 261 12.92 2.84 4.21
C GLY A 261 11.83 3.66 3.54
N GLY A 262 11.98 4.95 3.43
CA GLY A 262 10.92 5.83 2.99
C GLY A 262 10.57 5.65 1.51
N ILE A 263 11.23 6.39 0.64
CA ILE A 263 11.07 6.31 -0.82
C ILE A 263 12.26 5.57 -1.42
N MET A 264 12.02 4.64 -2.35
CA MET A 264 13.09 4.00 -3.10
C MET A 264 12.82 4.06 -4.61
N ILE A 265 13.78 4.63 -5.35
CA ILE A 265 13.70 4.83 -6.79
C ILE A 265 14.76 4.02 -7.48
N LYS A 266 14.37 3.18 -8.44
CA LYS A 266 15.20 2.48 -9.39
C LYS A 266 14.79 2.87 -10.80
N GLY A 267 15.74 2.90 -11.72
CA GLY A 267 15.45 3.23 -13.11
C GLY A 267 16.11 4.53 -13.55
N TYR A 268 15.40 5.38 -14.26
CA TYR A 268 15.89 6.63 -14.83
C TYR A 268 14.77 7.62 -15.14
N GLU A 269 15.12 8.90 -15.30
CA GLU A 269 14.17 9.97 -15.68
C GLU A 269 12.96 10.11 -14.75
N HIS A 270 13.09 9.73 -13.48
CA HIS A 270 12.04 9.93 -12.49
C HIS A 270 12.03 11.36 -11.94
N MET A 271 10.93 11.75 -11.34
CA MET A 271 10.75 13.07 -10.74
C MET A 271 10.30 12.95 -9.28
N LEU A 272 11.11 13.51 -8.38
CA LEU A 272 10.83 13.52 -6.94
C LEU A 272 10.85 14.96 -6.44
N TYR A 273 9.70 15.44 -5.94
CA TYR A 273 9.56 16.83 -5.51
C TYR A 273 8.82 16.93 -4.18
N ASN A 274 9.27 17.82 -3.30
CA ASN A 274 8.54 18.17 -2.09
C ASN A 274 8.06 16.98 -1.25
N ASN A 275 8.81 15.89 -1.17
CA ASN A 275 8.51 14.79 -0.25
C ASN A 275 9.23 15.00 1.07
N THR A 276 8.57 14.64 2.17
CA THR A 276 9.14 14.66 3.51
C THR A 276 9.28 13.23 4.04
N ALA A 277 10.49 12.84 4.49
CA ALA A 277 10.71 11.49 5.00
C ALA A 277 11.68 11.47 6.19
N PHE A 278 11.33 10.74 7.26
CA PHE A 278 12.11 10.70 8.50
C PHE A 278 11.80 9.48 9.37
N ASP A 279 12.60 9.28 10.42
CA ASP A 279 12.46 8.19 11.40
C ASP A 279 12.36 6.80 10.78
N ASN A 280 12.95 6.60 9.61
CA ASN A 280 12.89 5.30 8.96
C ASN A 280 13.92 4.34 9.57
N GLY A 281 13.70 3.04 9.36
CA GLY A 281 14.40 1.99 10.07
C GLY A 281 15.86 1.80 9.67
N ASP A 282 16.19 0.66 9.12
CA ASP A 282 17.57 0.30 8.75
C ASP A 282 17.98 0.78 7.34
N LYS A 283 17.09 1.46 6.65
CA LYS A 283 17.32 2.04 5.32
C LYS A 283 17.21 3.56 5.35
N ASN A 284 17.73 4.20 4.33
CA ASN A 284 17.65 5.64 4.19
C ASN A 284 16.20 6.11 3.91
N ASP A 285 15.94 7.38 4.19
CA ASP A 285 14.61 7.96 4.05
C ASP A 285 14.21 8.17 2.59
N ILE A 286 15.14 8.68 1.77
CA ILE A 286 14.98 8.78 0.33
C ILE A 286 16.18 8.13 -0.34
N ILE A 287 15.91 7.13 -1.17
CA ILE A 287 16.91 6.31 -1.82
C ILE A 287 16.77 6.43 -3.33
N ILE A 288 17.72 7.09 -3.98
CA ILE A 288 17.78 7.22 -5.43
C ILE A 288 18.95 6.35 -5.89
N MET A 289 18.65 5.10 -6.26
CA MET A 289 19.67 4.05 -6.43
C MET A 289 20.69 4.37 -7.52
N ILE A 290 21.97 4.31 -7.17
CA ILE A 290 23.08 4.35 -8.14
C ILE A 290 23.09 3.06 -8.97
N GLU A 291 22.81 1.93 -8.33
CA GLU A 291 22.70 0.63 -8.98
C GLU A 291 21.31 0.46 -9.66
N GLN A 292 21.18 -0.55 -10.52
CA GLN A 292 19.91 -0.93 -11.13
C GLN A 292 19.25 0.21 -11.91
N GLY A 293 19.91 0.66 -12.94
CA GLY A 293 19.45 1.71 -13.84
C GLY A 293 20.16 3.06 -13.65
N GLY A 294 20.79 3.27 -12.46
CA GLY A 294 21.65 4.42 -12.21
C GLY A 294 20.95 5.76 -12.09
N ASN A 295 19.64 5.82 -12.26
CA ASN A 295 18.83 7.02 -12.18
C ASN A 295 19.32 8.19 -13.06
N GLU A 296 19.89 7.90 -14.24
CA GLU A 296 20.22 8.93 -15.21
C GLU A 296 18.98 9.75 -15.57
N GLY A 297 19.13 11.06 -15.61
CA GLY A 297 18.01 11.97 -15.89
C GLY A 297 16.96 12.11 -14.78
N THR A 298 17.06 11.37 -13.69
CA THR A 298 16.19 11.55 -12.53
C THR A 298 16.41 12.92 -11.89
N ILE A 299 15.32 13.58 -11.51
CA ILE A 299 15.31 14.91 -10.88
C ILE A 299 14.79 14.78 -9.45
N SER A 300 15.61 15.17 -8.47
CA SER A 300 15.24 15.24 -7.06
C SER A 300 15.40 16.67 -6.56
N ARG A 301 14.28 17.33 -6.24
CA ARG A 301 14.25 18.73 -5.78
C ARG A 301 13.24 18.95 -4.66
N ASN A 302 13.53 19.89 -3.81
CA ASN A 302 12.64 20.32 -2.73
C ASN A 302 12.24 19.21 -1.76
N ASN A 303 12.95 18.08 -1.72
CA ASN A 303 12.66 17.04 -0.75
C ASN A 303 13.36 17.33 0.57
N ALA A 304 12.70 16.96 1.67
CA ALA A 304 13.23 17.13 3.02
C ALA A 304 13.28 15.79 3.76
N ALA A 305 14.46 15.35 4.16
CA ALA A 305 14.61 14.05 4.84
C ALA A 305 15.84 14.02 5.74
N ASN A 306 15.87 13.13 6.73
CA ASN A 306 17.06 12.94 7.56
C ASN A 306 18.20 12.29 6.78
N LYS A 307 17.90 11.41 5.81
CA LYS A 307 18.90 10.79 4.94
C LYS A 307 18.44 10.63 3.50
N ILE A 308 19.11 11.33 2.61
CA ILE A 308 18.96 11.16 1.16
C ILE A 308 20.27 10.63 0.61
N ALA A 309 20.27 9.50 -0.08
CA ALA A 309 21.49 8.92 -0.64
C ALA A 309 21.20 8.03 -1.87
N GLY A 310 22.26 7.73 -2.62
CA GLY A 310 22.23 6.86 -3.80
C GLY A 310 22.23 5.36 -3.50
N HIS A 311 22.09 4.97 -2.24
CA HIS A 311 22.11 3.57 -1.80
C HIS A 311 21.12 3.36 -0.64
N ARG A 312 20.69 2.13 -0.44
CA ARG A 312 19.72 1.76 0.62
C ARG A 312 20.23 2.04 2.03
N THR A 313 21.53 1.92 2.24
CA THR A 313 22.23 2.16 3.50
C THR A 313 23.49 2.96 3.20
N GLY A 314 24.03 3.63 4.20
CA GLY A 314 25.18 4.51 4.01
C GLY A 314 24.75 5.98 3.89
N ASN A 315 25.69 6.84 3.65
CA ASN A 315 25.50 8.28 3.60
C ASN A 315 25.63 8.84 2.18
N TYR A 316 25.35 10.11 2.01
CA TYR A 316 25.47 10.81 0.74
C TYR A 316 26.92 10.91 0.25
N GLU A 317 27.90 11.07 1.13
CA GLU A 317 29.31 11.21 0.77
C GLU A 317 29.84 9.95 0.08
N ASP A 318 29.48 8.77 0.60
CA ASP A 318 29.88 7.48 0.04
C ASP A 318 29.02 7.09 -1.18
N TYR A 319 27.78 7.50 -1.18
CA TYR A 319 26.78 7.17 -2.21
C TYR A 319 26.02 8.43 -2.63
N PRO A 320 26.64 9.31 -3.42
CA PRO A 320 25.98 10.53 -3.90
C PRO A 320 24.74 10.19 -4.75
N VAL A 321 23.73 11.05 -4.65
CA VAL A 321 22.50 10.90 -5.42
C VAL A 321 22.79 11.12 -6.91
N PRO A 322 22.42 10.19 -7.78
CA PRO A 322 22.57 10.35 -9.23
C PRO A 322 21.51 11.31 -9.82
N GLY A 323 21.75 11.76 -11.04
CA GLY A 323 20.84 12.67 -11.76
C GLY A 323 20.97 14.12 -11.29
N ILE A 324 19.87 14.86 -11.31
CA ILE A 324 19.81 16.24 -10.82
C ILE A 324 19.37 16.20 -9.35
N TYR A 325 20.23 16.69 -8.47
CA TYR A 325 20.01 16.75 -7.03
C TYR A 325 20.26 18.18 -6.55
N ASP A 326 19.21 18.95 -6.35
CA ASP A 326 19.32 20.32 -5.88
C ASP A 326 18.12 20.75 -5.00
N HIS A 327 18.28 21.78 -4.19
CA HIS A 327 17.25 22.32 -3.30
C HIS A 327 16.62 21.27 -2.39
N ASN A 328 17.36 20.23 -2.00
CA ASN A 328 16.90 19.23 -1.03
C ASN A 328 17.49 19.53 0.35
N TRP A 329 16.71 19.25 1.39
CA TRP A 329 17.18 19.21 2.77
C TRP A 329 17.61 17.77 3.12
N ASN A 330 18.89 17.58 3.39
CA ASN A 330 19.44 16.32 3.86
C ASN A 330 19.97 16.50 5.28
N GLY A 331 19.24 16.04 6.29
CA GLY A 331 19.56 16.21 7.70
C GLY A 331 20.93 15.66 8.08
N TYR A 332 21.36 14.57 7.42
CA TYR A 332 22.70 14.03 7.62
C TYR A 332 23.80 15.04 7.25
N GLU A 333 23.69 15.71 6.13
CA GLU A 333 24.66 16.72 5.69
C GLU A 333 24.61 17.98 6.56
N MET A 334 23.44 18.35 7.04
CA MET A 334 23.21 19.50 7.91
C MET A 334 23.49 19.21 9.39
N ASN A 335 23.60 17.93 9.75
CA ASN A 335 23.70 17.46 11.15
C ASN A 335 22.54 17.96 12.03
N ILE A 336 21.33 17.98 11.47
CA ILE A 336 20.10 18.42 12.14
C ILE A 336 18.99 17.42 11.77
N ASP A 337 18.24 16.97 12.78
CA ASP A 337 17.04 16.15 12.54
C ASP A 337 15.93 17.04 11.94
N ILE A 338 15.31 16.58 10.86
CA ILE A 338 14.24 17.32 10.19
C ILE A 338 13.07 17.59 11.14
N LYS A 339 12.83 16.75 12.12
CA LYS A 339 11.78 16.97 13.14
C LYS A 339 11.96 18.28 13.91
N GLU A 340 13.20 18.74 14.07
CA GLU A 340 13.49 20.03 14.69
C GLU A 340 13.02 21.22 13.84
N MET A 341 12.73 20.98 12.56
CA MET A 341 12.25 21.97 11.59
C MET A 341 10.73 21.97 11.44
N LEU A 342 10.02 21.01 12.05
CA LEU A 342 8.57 20.80 11.94
C LEU A 342 7.86 21.25 13.22
N VAL A 343 6.61 21.70 13.12
CA VAL A 343 5.84 22.29 14.23
C VAL A 343 5.56 21.25 15.31
N ASP A 344 4.98 20.11 14.99
CA ASP A 344 4.64 19.05 15.94
C ASP A 344 4.49 17.71 15.21
N PRO A 345 5.58 17.11 14.72
CA PRO A 345 5.54 15.88 13.93
C PRO A 345 4.98 14.68 14.69
N GLU A 346 5.07 14.66 16.03
CA GLU A 346 4.51 13.59 16.87
C GLU A 346 2.96 13.61 16.85
N ASN A 347 2.35 14.78 16.62
CA ASN A 347 0.91 14.95 16.46
C ASN A 347 0.51 15.20 15.00
N ARG A 348 1.37 14.82 14.06
CA ARG A 348 1.14 14.92 12.61
C ARG A 348 0.98 16.35 12.09
N ASP A 349 1.54 17.34 12.75
CA ASP A 349 1.70 18.68 12.22
C ASP A 349 3.08 18.84 11.58
N PHE A 350 3.15 18.50 10.31
CA PHE A 350 4.38 18.50 9.52
C PHE A 350 4.69 19.85 8.86
N ARG A 351 3.98 20.90 9.22
CA ARG A 351 4.28 22.25 8.71
C ARG A 351 5.65 22.70 9.21
N PRO A 352 6.44 23.41 8.41
CA PRO A 352 7.69 24.01 8.88
C PRO A 352 7.46 25.01 10.01
N ILE A 353 8.34 25.01 11.02
CA ILE A 353 8.30 26.06 12.06
C ILE A 353 8.68 27.42 11.46
N ALA A 354 8.13 28.49 12.01
CA ALA A 354 8.43 29.84 11.58
C ALA A 354 9.94 30.16 11.66
N GLY A 355 10.53 30.57 10.54
CA GLY A 355 11.96 30.83 10.42
C GLY A 355 12.81 29.59 10.18
N SER A 356 12.20 28.43 9.96
CA SER A 356 12.90 27.22 9.54
C SER A 356 13.62 27.43 8.22
N ALA A 357 14.75 26.75 8.07
CA ALA A 357 15.48 26.71 6.80
C ALA A 357 14.73 25.98 5.68
N LEU A 358 13.58 25.36 5.96
CA LEU A 358 12.71 24.75 4.97
C LEU A 358 11.81 25.77 4.26
N ILE A 359 11.54 26.94 4.89
CA ILE A 359 10.66 27.96 4.35
C ILE A 359 11.37 28.75 3.24
N ASP A 360 10.68 28.98 2.12
CA ASP A 360 11.18 29.75 0.98
C ASP A 360 12.52 29.23 0.40
N SER A 361 12.84 27.95 0.59
CA SER A 361 14.15 27.38 0.22
C SER A 361 14.11 26.49 -1.03
N GLY A 362 12.93 26.23 -1.53
CA GLY A 362 12.74 25.42 -2.72
C GLY A 362 12.87 26.19 -4.02
N VAL A 363 12.72 25.48 -5.12
CA VAL A 363 12.65 26.04 -6.47
C VAL A 363 11.28 25.75 -7.07
N ALA A 364 10.75 26.70 -7.83
CA ALA A 364 9.46 26.51 -8.50
C ALA A 364 9.52 25.36 -9.52
N VAL A 365 8.61 24.42 -9.40
CA VAL A 365 8.39 23.30 -10.31
C VAL A 365 6.98 23.41 -10.87
N GLN A 366 6.88 23.68 -12.16
CA GLN A 366 5.59 23.89 -12.83
C GLN A 366 4.65 22.70 -12.63
N ALA A 367 3.39 22.96 -12.35
CA ALA A 367 2.33 22.01 -12.06
C ALA A 367 2.49 21.20 -10.73
N VAL A 368 3.61 21.35 -10.03
CA VAL A 368 3.85 20.69 -8.74
C VAL A 368 3.79 21.70 -7.60
N THR A 369 4.51 22.81 -7.70
CA THR A 369 4.57 23.83 -6.64
C THR A 369 3.74 25.09 -6.96
N ASP A 370 2.86 25.02 -7.92
CA ASP A 370 2.02 26.16 -8.29
C ASP A 370 1.15 26.64 -7.12
N GLY A 371 1.15 27.94 -6.88
CA GLY A 371 0.34 28.53 -5.80
C GLY A 371 1.03 28.61 -4.44
N TYR A 372 2.34 28.36 -4.34
CA TYR A 372 3.08 28.59 -3.11
C TYR A 372 2.95 30.05 -2.62
N ILE A 373 3.06 30.23 -1.31
CA ILE A 373 3.02 31.54 -0.65
C ILE A 373 4.42 31.84 -0.15
N GLY A 374 4.94 33.02 -0.45
CA GLY A 374 6.29 33.41 -0.05
C GLY A 374 7.14 33.81 -1.24
N THR A 375 8.46 33.79 -1.08
CA THR A 375 9.43 34.15 -2.12
C THR A 375 9.85 32.97 -2.98
N ALA A 376 9.69 31.76 -2.45
CA ALA A 376 9.91 30.48 -3.12
C ALA A 376 9.03 29.40 -2.48
N PRO A 377 8.87 28.19 -3.08
CA PRO A 377 8.23 27.08 -2.43
C PRO A 377 8.97 26.64 -1.16
N ASP A 378 8.25 26.13 -0.17
CA ASP A 378 8.84 25.44 0.97
C ASP A 378 9.31 24.03 0.54
N LEU A 379 10.25 23.46 1.32
CA LEU A 379 10.75 22.09 1.14
C LEU A 379 9.83 21.06 1.78
#